data_98c4fd2afa7a20b1590d52d175a15eaa
#
_entry.id   98c4fd2afa7a20b1590d52d175a15eaa
#
_cell.length_a   1.000
_cell.length_b   1.000
_cell.length_c   1.000
_cell.angle_alpha   90.00
_cell.angle_beta   90.00
_cell.angle_gamma   90.00
#
_symmetry.space_group_name_H-M   'P 1'
#
loop_
_entity.id
_entity.type
_entity.pdbx_description
1 polymer ?
#
loop_
_entity_poly.entity_id
_entity_poly.type
_entity_poly.pdbx_seq_one_letter_code
_entity_poly.pdbx_strand_id
1 'polypeptide(L)'
;LFLWVLILLVYYPVVQVVAASFDPTNNLFSFRRPDTGFLLVDAKVIPYLPNPALEIYAKLVEGVVLYPYQVALALLAGLALLGVGIVGLLRRLLAPEAWMDFWQGRLLFLMALLVFALALSLSPSQFTGQGTETKFLLWVRNTFLISGLTGLLAVLLTATAGYAFARFRHLPGRYPMLLFFIFVQMFPGFLALVAIYYLLSWLDLLNTFTGLVLAYSGGIISFGTWVYKGYLESISPS
;
A
#
# COMPACT_ATOMS: atom_id res chain seq x y z
N LEU A 1 7.94 -27.85 11.49
CA LEU A 1 6.57 -27.89 12.04
C LEU A 1 6.22 -26.58 12.77
N PHE A 2 7.04 -26.13 13.74
CA PHE A 2 6.82 -24.90 14.53
C PHE A 2 6.59 -23.67 13.66
N LEU A 3 7.42 -23.46 12.64
CA LEU A 3 7.33 -22.31 11.73
C LEU A 3 6.00 -22.29 10.96
N TRP A 4 5.51 -23.43 10.52
CA TRP A 4 4.22 -23.55 9.84
C TRP A 4 3.05 -23.23 10.76
N VAL A 5 3.10 -23.68 12.02
CA VAL A 5 2.07 -23.36 13.02
C VAL A 5 2.05 -21.87 13.29
N LEU A 6 3.22 -21.22 13.42
CA LEU A 6 3.32 -19.78 13.64
C LEU A 6 2.78 -19.00 12.44
N ILE A 7 3.10 -19.40 11.22
CA ILE A 7 2.56 -18.79 10.00
C ILE A 7 1.04 -18.91 9.96
N LEU A 8 0.48 -20.08 10.20
CA LEU A 8 -0.97 -20.28 10.23
C LEU A 8 -1.65 -19.42 11.29
N LEU A 9 -1.06 -19.31 12.47
CA LEU A 9 -1.58 -18.49 13.57
C LEU A 9 -1.58 -17.00 13.23
N VAL A 10 -0.52 -16.50 12.59
CA VAL A 10 -0.41 -15.09 12.17
C VAL A 10 -1.34 -14.78 11.00
N TYR A 11 -1.50 -15.70 10.05
CA TYR A 11 -2.38 -15.50 8.89
C TYR A 11 -3.86 -15.78 9.17
N TYR A 12 -4.18 -16.49 10.24
CA TYR A 12 -5.57 -16.84 10.57
C TYR A 12 -6.53 -15.63 10.63
N PRO A 13 -6.20 -14.51 11.30
CA PRO A 13 -7.07 -13.34 11.31
C PRO A 13 -7.32 -12.76 9.91
N VAL A 14 -6.31 -12.78 9.04
CA VAL A 14 -6.43 -12.31 7.66
C VAL A 14 -7.37 -13.19 6.86
N VAL A 15 -7.20 -14.51 6.98
CA VAL A 15 -8.07 -15.50 6.33
C VAL A 15 -9.51 -15.36 6.84
N GLN A 16 -9.72 -15.15 8.14
CA GLN A 16 -11.04 -14.89 8.70
C GLN A 16 -11.71 -13.64 8.11
N VAL A 17 -11.00 -12.54 7.98
CA VAL A 17 -11.54 -11.31 7.38
C VAL A 17 -11.95 -11.55 5.93
N VAL A 18 -11.11 -12.23 5.15
CA VAL A 18 -11.41 -12.58 3.76
C VAL A 18 -12.64 -13.50 3.69
N ALA A 19 -12.69 -14.56 4.49
CA ALA A 19 -13.83 -15.48 4.51
C ALA A 19 -15.13 -14.79 4.96
N ALA A 20 -15.06 -13.90 5.95
CA ALA A 20 -16.19 -13.12 6.44
C ALA A 20 -16.71 -12.11 5.40
N SER A 21 -15.86 -11.62 4.50
CA SER A 21 -16.28 -10.70 3.44
C SER A 21 -17.19 -11.35 2.39
N PHE A 22 -17.18 -12.68 2.28
CA PHE A 22 -18.10 -13.46 1.44
C PHE A 22 -19.33 -13.97 2.20
N ASP A 23 -19.45 -13.66 3.49
CA ASP A 23 -20.57 -14.11 4.32
C ASP A 23 -21.79 -13.20 4.12
N PRO A 24 -22.95 -13.78 3.73
CA PRO A 24 -24.17 -12.99 3.53
C PRO A 24 -24.67 -12.31 4.81
N THR A 25 -24.25 -12.76 6.01
CA THR A 25 -24.63 -12.11 7.28
C THR A 25 -23.82 -10.84 7.57
N ASN A 26 -22.77 -10.57 6.80
CA ASN A 26 -21.87 -9.41 6.96
C ASN A 26 -21.39 -9.18 8.41
N ASN A 27 -21.20 -10.27 9.16
CA ASN A 27 -20.83 -10.19 10.57
C ASN A 27 -19.55 -11.01 10.84
N LEU A 28 -18.46 -10.32 11.21
CA LEU A 28 -17.17 -10.92 11.57
C LEU A 28 -17.28 -11.83 12.81
N PHE A 29 -18.21 -11.53 13.71
CA PHE A 29 -18.29 -12.15 15.04
C PHE A 29 -19.49 -13.08 15.23
N SER A 30 -20.43 -13.14 14.27
CA SER A 30 -21.54 -14.06 14.42
C SER A 30 -21.09 -15.48 14.15
N PHE A 31 -20.91 -16.23 15.22
CA PHE A 31 -20.80 -17.68 15.20
C PHE A 31 -22.14 -18.40 14.94
N ARG A 32 -23.22 -17.65 14.71
CA ARG A 32 -24.56 -18.15 14.41
C ARG A 32 -24.75 -18.32 12.89
N ARG A 33 -23.96 -19.19 12.30
CA ARG A 33 -24.31 -19.73 10.99
C ARG A 33 -25.22 -20.95 11.17
N PRO A 34 -26.14 -21.20 10.23
CA PRO A 34 -26.67 -22.53 10.11
C PRO A 34 -25.48 -23.48 9.99
N ASP A 35 -25.49 -24.49 10.83
CA ASP A 35 -24.44 -25.52 10.86
C ASP A 35 -24.33 -26.13 9.47
N THR A 36 -23.27 -25.77 8.73
CA THR A 36 -23.06 -26.28 7.36
C THR A 36 -22.53 -27.69 7.38
N GLY A 37 -22.16 -28.22 8.57
CA GLY A 37 -21.52 -29.50 8.74
C GLY A 37 -20.07 -29.54 8.27
N PHE A 38 -19.55 -28.39 7.79
CA PHE A 38 -18.16 -28.24 7.34
C PHE A 38 -17.39 -27.34 8.32
N LEU A 39 -16.62 -27.97 9.19
CA LEU A 39 -15.89 -27.30 10.28
C LEU A 39 -15.02 -26.11 9.80
N LEU A 40 -14.40 -26.21 8.63
CA LEU A 40 -13.56 -25.15 8.06
C LEU A 40 -14.38 -23.93 7.57
N VAL A 41 -15.61 -24.15 7.12
CA VAL A 41 -16.53 -23.06 6.74
C VAL A 41 -17.11 -22.41 8.00
N ASP A 42 -17.48 -23.23 8.99
CA ASP A 42 -18.05 -22.75 10.26
C ASP A 42 -17.01 -21.99 11.07
N ALA A 43 -15.73 -22.39 11.00
CA ALA A 43 -14.59 -21.67 11.57
C ALA A 43 -14.13 -20.44 10.74
N LYS A 44 -14.82 -20.16 9.63
CA LYS A 44 -14.46 -19.04 8.69
C LYS A 44 -13.04 -19.12 8.14
N VAL A 45 -12.51 -20.32 7.96
CA VAL A 45 -11.21 -20.57 7.30
C VAL A 45 -11.38 -20.60 5.78
N ILE A 46 -12.54 -21.08 5.31
CA ILE A 46 -12.90 -21.14 3.90
C ILE A 46 -14.15 -20.27 3.68
N PRO A 47 -14.19 -19.46 2.62
CA PRO A 47 -15.37 -18.66 2.31
C PRO A 47 -16.58 -19.54 1.98
N TYR A 48 -17.76 -19.08 2.33
CA TYR A 48 -19.03 -19.74 2.00
C TYR A 48 -19.35 -19.54 0.52
N LEU A 49 -19.01 -20.52 -0.30
CA LEU A 49 -19.16 -20.45 -1.76
C LEU A 49 -20.57 -20.71 -2.31
N PRO A 50 -21.46 -21.52 -1.66
CA PRO A 50 -22.79 -21.78 -2.23
C PRO A 50 -23.67 -20.57 -2.43
N ASN A 51 -23.48 -19.50 -1.64
CA ASN A 51 -24.18 -18.21 -1.81
C ASN A 51 -23.24 -17.08 -1.37
N PRO A 52 -22.21 -16.77 -2.17
CA PRO A 52 -21.29 -15.68 -1.81
C PRO A 52 -22.02 -14.35 -1.86
N ALA A 53 -21.82 -13.52 -0.83
CA ALA A 53 -22.43 -12.20 -0.74
C ALA A 53 -21.76 -11.19 -1.68
N LEU A 54 -21.71 -11.49 -2.97
CA LEU A 54 -21.11 -10.62 -4.00
C LEU A 54 -21.85 -9.29 -4.14
N GLU A 55 -23.12 -9.22 -3.73
CA GLU A 55 -23.91 -7.98 -3.68
C GLU A 55 -23.28 -6.91 -2.80
N ILE A 56 -22.57 -7.32 -1.73
CA ILE A 56 -21.84 -6.40 -0.86
C ILE A 56 -20.75 -5.67 -1.65
N TYR A 57 -20.05 -6.37 -2.52
CA TYR A 57 -19.03 -5.78 -3.38
C TYR A 57 -19.62 -4.90 -4.48
N ALA A 58 -20.78 -5.27 -5.03
CA ALA A 58 -21.49 -4.45 -6.00
C ALA A 58 -21.89 -3.10 -5.39
N LYS A 59 -22.37 -3.08 -4.15
CA LYS A 59 -22.72 -1.86 -3.40
C LYS A 59 -21.53 -0.91 -3.20
N LEU A 60 -20.28 -1.41 -3.20
CA LEU A 60 -19.09 -0.56 -3.06
C LEU A 60 -18.86 0.34 -4.29
N VAL A 61 -19.36 -0.07 -5.45
CA VAL A 61 -19.22 0.65 -6.74
C VAL A 61 -20.53 1.22 -7.25
N GLU A 62 -21.63 0.98 -6.54
CA GLU A 62 -22.95 1.45 -6.91
C GLU A 62 -23.03 2.98 -6.88
N GLY A 63 -23.69 3.57 -7.87
CA GLY A 63 -23.88 5.02 -7.99
C GLY A 63 -22.62 5.80 -8.43
N VAL A 64 -21.51 5.14 -8.72
CA VAL A 64 -20.28 5.78 -9.22
C VAL A 64 -20.34 5.91 -10.73
N VAL A 65 -20.28 7.15 -11.23
CA VAL A 65 -20.24 7.43 -12.66
C VAL A 65 -18.79 7.62 -13.11
N LEU A 66 -18.27 6.68 -13.90
CA LEU A 66 -16.93 6.77 -14.48
C LEU A 66 -17.01 7.32 -15.91
N TYR A 67 -16.10 8.25 -16.24
CA TYR A 67 -15.94 8.71 -17.62
C TYR A 67 -15.22 7.66 -18.47
N PRO A 68 -15.44 7.64 -19.81
CA PRO A 68 -14.83 6.63 -20.68
C PRO A 68 -13.30 6.54 -20.59
N TYR A 69 -12.62 7.68 -20.43
CA TYR A 69 -11.16 7.69 -20.25
C TYR A 69 -10.70 7.06 -18.92
N GLN A 70 -11.51 7.17 -17.86
CA GLN A 70 -11.21 6.55 -16.56
C GLN A 70 -11.37 5.03 -16.65
N VAL A 71 -12.40 4.58 -17.37
CA VAL A 71 -12.57 3.14 -17.67
C VAL A 71 -11.41 2.61 -18.49
N ALA A 72 -10.95 3.36 -19.50
CA ALA A 72 -9.79 2.99 -20.29
C ALA A 72 -8.51 2.89 -19.42
N LEU A 73 -8.26 3.85 -18.52
CA LEU A 73 -7.15 3.79 -17.59
C LEU A 73 -7.23 2.58 -16.66
N ALA A 74 -8.42 2.27 -16.14
CA ALA A 74 -8.64 1.10 -15.27
C ALA A 74 -8.37 -0.21 -16.03
N LEU A 75 -8.86 -0.32 -17.27
CA LEU A 75 -8.60 -1.49 -18.12
C LEU A 75 -7.11 -1.65 -18.44
N LEU A 76 -6.41 -0.58 -18.78
CA LEU A 76 -4.97 -0.61 -19.04
C LEU A 76 -4.18 -1.00 -17.79
N ALA A 77 -4.55 -0.49 -16.62
CA ALA A 77 -3.95 -0.89 -15.35
C ALA A 77 -4.20 -2.39 -15.05
N GLY A 78 -5.41 -2.87 -15.31
CA GLY A 78 -5.77 -4.29 -15.19
C GLY A 78 -4.96 -5.19 -16.15
N LEU A 79 -4.79 -4.77 -17.40
CA LEU A 79 -3.96 -5.48 -18.38
C LEU A 79 -2.49 -5.50 -17.96
N ALA A 80 -1.96 -4.40 -17.43
CA ALA A 80 -0.60 -4.34 -16.90
C ALA A 80 -0.43 -5.29 -15.70
N LEU A 81 -1.41 -5.38 -14.81
CA LEU A 81 -1.42 -6.33 -13.68
C LEU A 81 -1.42 -7.78 -14.17
N LEU A 82 -2.25 -8.10 -15.16
CA LEU A 82 -2.28 -9.43 -15.78
C LEU A 82 -0.92 -9.75 -16.42
N GLY A 83 -0.30 -8.78 -17.10
CA GLY A 83 1.05 -8.91 -17.65
C GLY A 83 2.10 -9.22 -16.60
N VAL A 84 2.06 -8.53 -15.45
CA VAL A 84 2.94 -8.83 -14.29
C VAL A 84 2.72 -10.25 -13.80
N GLY A 85 1.45 -10.69 -13.68
CA GLY A 85 1.10 -12.04 -13.26
C GLY A 85 1.62 -13.12 -14.23
N ILE A 86 1.44 -12.90 -15.54
CA ILE A 86 1.90 -13.82 -16.58
C ILE A 86 3.44 -13.91 -16.57
N VAL A 87 4.15 -12.78 -16.55
CA VAL A 87 5.62 -12.76 -16.49
C VAL A 87 6.12 -13.44 -15.22
N GLY A 88 5.47 -13.20 -14.07
CA GLY A 88 5.79 -13.85 -12.81
C GLY A 88 5.56 -15.37 -12.84
N LEU A 89 4.51 -15.83 -13.51
CA LEU A 89 4.24 -17.26 -13.70
C LEU A 89 5.27 -17.91 -14.63
N LEU A 90 5.55 -17.28 -15.78
CA LEU A 90 6.55 -17.77 -16.74
C LEU A 90 7.94 -17.88 -16.09
N ARG A 91 8.31 -16.90 -15.24
CA ARG A 91 9.56 -16.95 -14.47
C ARG A 91 9.64 -18.16 -13.52
N ARG A 92 8.52 -18.63 -12.97
CA ARG A 92 8.48 -19.82 -12.11
C ARG A 92 8.57 -21.11 -12.90
N LEU A 93 8.06 -21.12 -14.13
CA LEU A 93 7.99 -22.31 -14.98
C LEU A 93 9.21 -22.49 -15.88
N LEU A 94 9.82 -21.38 -16.31
CA LEU A 94 11.00 -21.33 -17.17
C LEU A 94 12.20 -20.92 -16.32
N ALA A 95 13.41 -21.29 -16.77
CA ALA A 95 14.63 -20.84 -16.11
C ALA A 95 14.68 -19.30 -16.04
N PRO A 96 15.06 -18.70 -14.89
CA PRO A 96 15.03 -17.25 -14.72
C PRO A 96 16.05 -16.58 -15.64
N GLU A 97 15.55 -15.91 -16.65
CA GLU A 97 16.36 -15.08 -17.55
C GLU A 97 16.31 -13.61 -17.13
N ALA A 98 17.43 -12.89 -17.20
CA ALA A 98 17.55 -11.50 -16.76
C ALA A 98 16.53 -10.54 -17.43
N TRP A 99 16.09 -10.84 -18.67
CA TRP A 99 15.10 -10.04 -19.37
C TRP A 99 13.71 -10.09 -18.71
N MET A 100 13.36 -11.18 -18.01
CA MET A 100 12.08 -11.29 -17.29
C MET A 100 12.01 -10.34 -16.10
N ASP A 101 13.10 -10.16 -15.35
CA ASP A 101 13.18 -9.20 -14.25
C ASP A 101 13.00 -7.77 -14.75
N PHE A 102 13.62 -7.46 -15.88
CA PHE A 102 13.53 -6.17 -16.51
C PHE A 102 12.08 -5.83 -16.93
N TRP A 103 11.36 -6.76 -17.58
CA TRP A 103 9.98 -6.56 -18.00
C TRP A 103 9.01 -6.51 -16.82
N GLN A 104 9.20 -7.37 -15.80
CA GLN A 104 8.37 -7.38 -14.62
C GLN A 104 8.43 -6.04 -13.88
N GLY A 105 9.63 -5.48 -13.69
CA GLY A 105 9.81 -4.17 -13.07
C GLY A 105 9.14 -3.03 -13.85
N ARG A 106 9.26 -3.05 -15.18
CA ARG A 106 8.61 -2.04 -16.04
C ARG A 106 7.10 -2.13 -16.03
N LEU A 107 6.54 -3.32 -16.07
CA LEU A 107 5.09 -3.53 -16.00
C LEU A 107 4.55 -3.11 -14.63
N LEU A 108 5.24 -3.40 -13.53
CA LEU A 108 4.88 -2.91 -12.20
C LEU A 108 4.90 -1.38 -12.12
N PHE A 109 5.93 -0.76 -12.67
CA PHE A 109 6.02 0.70 -12.73
C PHE A 109 4.90 1.31 -13.58
N LEU A 110 4.64 0.75 -14.75
CA LEU A 110 3.54 1.18 -15.63
C LEU A 110 2.18 1.03 -14.94
N MET A 111 1.94 -0.11 -14.29
CA MET A 111 0.73 -0.35 -13.51
C MET A 111 0.57 0.70 -12.40
N ALA A 112 1.62 0.95 -11.62
CA ALA A 112 1.59 1.95 -10.55
C ALA A 112 1.29 3.35 -11.09
N LEU A 113 1.89 3.72 -12.22
CA LEU A 113 1.66 5.01 -12.90
C LEU A 113 0.23 5.13 -13.42
N LEU A 114 -0.31 4.07 -14.03
CA LEU A 114 -1.70 4.05 -14.52
C LEU A 114 -2.71 4.13 -13.37
N VAL A 115 -2.49 3.39 -12.28
CA VAL A 115 -3.34 3.45 -11.07
C VAL A 115 -3.28 4.84 -10.44
N PHE A 116 -2.10 5.44 -10.36
CA PHE A 116 -1.94 6.80 -9.84
C PHE A 116 -2.61 7.85 -10.74
N ALA A 117 -2.47 7.73 -12.07
CA ALA A 117 -3.14 8.59 -13.04
C ALA A 117 -4.68 8.45 -12.95
N LEU A 118 -5.18 7.22 -12.77
CA LEU A 118 -6.59 6.97 -12.53
C LEU A 118 -7.05 7.66 -11.24
N ALA A 119 -6.33 7.50 -10.14
CA ALA A 119 -6.65 8.12 -8.86
C ALA A 119 -6.67 9.66 -8.95
N LEU A 120 -5.74 10.26 -9.70
CA LEU A 120 -5.74 11.70 -9.98
C LEU A 120 -6.94 12.16 -10.81
N SER A 121 -7.35 11.36 -11.78
CA SER A 121 -8.45 11.68 -12.69
C SER A 121 -9.82 11.62 -12.03
N LEU A 122 -9.97 10.89 -10.94
CA LEU A 122 -11.21 10.73 -10.21
C LEU A 122 -11.50 11.96 -9.35
N SER A 123 -12.63 12.62 -9.57
CA SER A 123 -13.05 13.76 -8.74
C SER A 123 -13.85 13.29 -7.52
N PRO A 124 -13.72 13.94 -6.34
CA PRO A 124 -14.52 13.58 -5.16
C PRO A 124 -16.03 13.64 -5.39
N SER A 125 -16.51 14.52 -6.26
CA SER A 125 -17.92 14.67 -6.60
C SER A 125 -18.54 13.43 -7.26
N GLN A 126 -17.73 12.60 -7.93
CA GLN A 126 -18.22 11.36 -8.53
C GLN A 126 -18.63 10.30 -7.49
N PHE A 127 -18.15 10.44 -6.25
CA PHE A 127 -18.39 9.51 -5.14
C PHE A 127 -19.39 10.04 -4.10
N THR A 128 -19.92 11.24 -4.29
CA THR A 128 -20.84 11.91 -3.35
C THR A 128 -22.23 12.14 -3.95
N GLY A 129 -22.50 11.60 -5.13
CA GLY A 129 -23.78 11.71 -5.84
C GLY A 129 -24.91 10.91 -5.18
N GLN A 130 -26.16 11.19 -5.60
CA GLN A 130 -27.30 10.39 -5.19
C GLN A 130 -27.12 8.94 -5.67
N GLY A 131 -27.26 7.98 -4.76
CA GLY A 131 -27.10 6.55 -5.05
C GLY A 131 -25.75 5.94 -4.60
N THR A 132 -24.79 6.75 -4.13
CA THR A 132 -23.56 6.22 -3.52
C THR A 132 -23.81 5.94 -2.03
N GLU A 133 -24.04 4.68 -1.69
CA GLU A 133 -24.25 4.29 -0.28
C GLU A 133 -22.94 4.31 0.52
N THR A 134 -21.78 4.13 -0.15
CA THR A 134 -20.49 4.04 0.52
C THR A 134 -19.47 5.01 -0.07
N LYS A 135 -18.60 5.54 0.79
CA LYS A 135 -17.44 6.35 0.38
C LYS A 135 -16.20 5.51 0.11
N PHE A 136 -16.35 4.20 -0.09
CA PHE A 136 -15.24 3.27 -0.20
C PHE A 136 -14.25 3.65 -1.31
N LEU A 137 -14.76 3.89 -2.53
CA LEU A 137 -13.90 4.25 -3.66
C LEU A 137 -13.20 5.61 -3.47
N LEU A 138 -13.86 6.55 -2.77
CA LEU A 138 -13.21 7.80 -2.38
C LEU A 138 -12.02 7.54 -1.43
N TRP A 139 -12.19 6.64 -0.45
CA TRP A 139 -11.10 6.27 0.45
C TRP A 139 -9.96 5.56 -0.29
N VAL A 140 -10.30 4.63 -1.19
CA VAL A 140 -9.31 3.95 -2.06
C VAL A 140 -8.53 4.98 -2.88
N ARG A 141 -9.21 5.89 -3.56
CA ARG A 141 -8.58 7.00 -4.29
C ARG A 141 -7.63 7.81 -3.40
N ASN A 142 -8.10 8.25 -2.25
CA ASN A 142 -7.31 9.07 -1.33
C ASN A 142 -6.08 8.30 -0.82
N THR A 143 -6.21 7.00 -0.55
CA THR A 143 -5.10 6.14 -0.16
C THR A 143 -4.03 6.08 -1.25
N PHE A 144 -4.42 5.88 -2.51
CA PHE A 144 -3.47 5.87 -3.64
C PHE A 144 -2.78 7.22 -3.82
N LEU A 145 -3.50 8.32 -3.68
CA LEU A 145 -2.91 9.67 -3.80
C LEU A 145 -1.92 9.94 -2.67
N ILE A 146 -2.31 9.68 -1.43
CA ILE A 146 -1.45 9.95 -0.27
C ILE A 146 -0.22 9.05 -0.31
N SER A 147 -0.39 7.75 -0.52
CA SER A 147 0.74 6.81 -0.56
C SER A 147 1.68 7.06 -1.76
N GLY A 148 1.13 7.40 -2.93
CA GLY A 148 1.92 7.73 -4.11
C GLY A 148 2.75 9.00 -3.92
N LEU A 149 2.12 10.08 -3.43
CA LEU A 149 2.81 11.33 -3.14
C LEU A 149 3.86 11.19 -2.03
N THR A 150 3.51 10.46 -0.96
CA THR A 150 4.44 10.16 0.14
C THR A 150 5.63 9.33 -0.37
N GLY A 151 5.37 8.29 -1.17
CA GLY A 151 6.42 7.45 -1.74
C GLY A 151 7.36 8.24 -2.65
N LEU A 152 6.81 9.08 -3.53
CA LEU A 152 7.60 9.95 -4.40
C LEU A 152 8.50 10.91 -3.60
N LEU A 153 7.92 11.62 -2.64
CA LEU A 153 8.64 12.55 -1.78
C LEU A 153 9.71 11.83 -0.94
N ALA A 154 9.37 10.69 -0.35
CA ALA A 154 10.30 9.89 0.43
C ALA A 154 11.48 9.40 -0.42
N VAL A 155 11.24 8.90 -1.63
CA VAL A 155 12.32 8.46 -2.55
C VAL A 155 13.21 9.65 -2.93
N LEU A 156 12.66 10.79 -3.29
CA LEU A 156 13.44 11.98 -3.63
C LEU A 156 14.32 12.43 -2.46
N LEU A 157 13.78 12.51 -1.26
CA LEU A 157 14.51 12.96 -0.08
C LEU A 157 15.55 11.93 0.37
N THR A 158 15.20 10.64 0.40
CA THR A 158 16.14 9.58 0.81
C THR A 158 17.25 9.36 -0.22
N ALA A 159 16.95 9.46 -1.52
CA ALA A 159 17.95 9.32 -2.57
C ALA A 159 18.95 10.49 -2.54
N THR A 160 18.48 11.72 -2.42
CA THR A 160 19.35 12.91 -2.34
C THR A 160 20.19 12.91 -1.08
N ALA A 161 19.58 12.65 0.10
CA ALA A 161 20.29 12.60 1.36
C ALA A 161 21.28 11.41 1.41
N GLY A 162 20.85 10.22 1.02
CA GLY A 162 21.70 9.02 0.99
C GLY A 162 22.87 9.18 0.03
N TYR A 163 22.66 9.77 -1.15
CA TYR A 163 23.74 10.12 -2.07
C TYR A 163 24.72 11.10 -1.46
N ALA A 164 24.24 12.17 -0.83
CA ALA A 164 25.09 13.13 -0.17
C ALA A 164 25.96 12.48 0.93
N PHE A 165 25.36 11.66 1.78
CA PHE A 165 26.09 10.95 2.85
C PHE A 165 27.04 9.85 2.33
N ALA A 166 26.76 9.22 1.19
CA ALA A 166 27.63 8.21 0.62
C ALA A 166 28.85 8.83 -0.08
N ARG A 167 28.67 9.89 -0.86
CA ARG A 167 29.71 10.45 -1.75
C ARG A 167 30.52 11.57 -1.10
N PHE A 168 29.89 12.42 -0.29
CA PHE A 168 30.58 13.53 0.36
C PHE A 168 31.08 13.15 1.76
N ARG A 169 32.20 12.44 1.83
CA ARG A 169 32.80 11.98 3.10
C ARG A 169 33.23 13.12 4.02
N HIS A 170 33.58 14.27 3.47
CA HIS A 170 34.04 15.47 4.19
C HIS A 170 32.92 16.44 4.59
N LEU A 171 31.67 16.04 4.43
CA LEU A 171 30.53 16.89 4.77
C LEU A 171 30.53 17.21 6.26
N PRO A 172 30.61 18.50 6.66
CA PRO A 172 30.61 18.88 8.06
C PRO A 172 29.28 18.45 8.69
N GLY A 173 29.34 17.85 9.87
CA GLY A 173 28.15 17.34 10.54
C GLY A 173 27.61 15.98 10.03
N ARG A 174 28.27 15.33 9.06
CA ARG A 174 27.83 14.02 8.52
C ARG A 174 27.58 12.99 9.60
N TYR A 175 28.53 12.82 10.51
CA TYR A 175 28.44 11.81 11.56
C TYR A 175 27.32 12.08 12.58
N PRO A 176 27.21 13.28 13.18
CA PRO A 176 26.13 13.59 14.08
C PRO A 176 24.74 13.55 13.42
N MET A 177 24.61 13.93 12.14
CA MET A 177 23.34 13.79 11.42
C MET A 177 22.93 12.33 11.22
N LEU A 178 23.88 11.44 10.88
CA LEU A 178 23.59 10.02 10.78
C LEU A 178 23.22 9.39 12.12
N LEU A 179 23.89 9.80 13.22
CA LEU A 179 23.51 9.39 14.57
C LEU A 179 22.12 9.90 14.94
N PHE A 180 21.80 11.14 14.60
CA PHE A 180 20.48 11.71 14.83
C PHE A 180 19.38 10.90 14.13
N PHE A 181 19.59 10.45 12.89
CA PHE A 181 18.64 9.59 12.19
C PHE A 181 18.42 8.25 12.91
N ILE A 182 19.46 7.63 13.46
CA ILE A 182 19.31 6.42 14.28
C ILE A 182 18.51 6.74 15.55
N PHE A 183 18.86 7.84 16.22
CA PHE A 183 18.19 8.26 17.45
C PHE A 183 16.68 8.46 17.23
N VAL A 184 16.29 9.14 16.14
CA VAL A 184 14.88 9.32 15.76
C VAL A 184 14.17 7.97 15.56
N GLN A 185 14.85 6.98 14.99
CA GLN A 185 14.30 5.63 14.79
C GLN A 185 14.05 4.87 16.09
N MET A 186 14.81 5.17 17.15
CA MET A 186 14.62 4.53 18.46
C MET A 186 13.42 5.11 19.21
N PHE A 187 12.90 6.26 18.79
CA PHE A 187 11.76 6.89 19.45
C PHE A 187 10.46 6.15 19.11
N PRO A 188 9.67 5.74 20.13
CA PRO A 188 8.41 5.03 19.89
C PRO A 188 7.45 5.85 19.02
N GLY A 189 7.05 5.32 17.86
CA GLY A 189 6.24 6.05 16.88
C GLY A 189 4.92 6.59 17.42
N PHE A 190 4.27 5.86 18.36
CA PHE A 190 3.02 6.32 18.96
C PHE A 190 3.20 7.58 19.86
N LEU A 191 4.36 7.77 20.50
CA LEU A 191 4.67 9.00 21.24
C LEU A 191 4.88 10.18 20.30
N ALA A 192 5.43 9.92 19.12
CA ALA A 192 5.60 10.95 18.10
C ALA A 192 4.26 11.47 17.55
N LEU A 193 3.18 10.67 17.60
CA LEU A 193 1.87 11.08 17.09
C LEU A 193 1.35 12.36 17.75
N VAL A 194 1.56 12.50 19.05
CA VAL A 194 1.12 13.68 19.81
C VAL A 194 1.89 14.92 19.33
N ALA A 195 3.20 14.81 19.19
CA ALA A 195 4.04 15.91 18.70
C ALA A 195 3.71 16.28 17.25
N ILE A 196 3.50 15.29 16.38
CA ILE A 196 3.09 15.49 14.97
C ILE A 196 1.72 16.17 14.91
N TYR A 197 0.77 15.77 15.75
CA TYR A 197 -0.54 16.41 15.80
C TYR A 197 -0.44 17.88 16.16
N TYR A 198 0.32 18.25 17.21
CA TYR A 198 0.51 19.65 17.59
C TYR A 198 1.25 20.46 16.52
N LEU A 199 2.26 19.85 15.87
CA LEU A 199 2.99 20.50 14.78
C LEU A 199 2.07 20.78 13.58
N LEU A 200 1.28 19.78 13.16
CA LEU A 200 0.33 19.95 12.05
C LEU A 200 -0.79 20.92 12.40
N SER A 201 -1.23 20.95 13.66
CA SER A 201 -2.19 21.93 14.14
C SER A 201 -1.64 23.35 14.08
N TRP A 202 -0.40 23.52 14.51
CA TRP A 202 0.26 24.85 14.49
C TRP A 202 0.51 25.34 13.06
N LEU A 203 0.71 24.44 12.11
CA LEU A 203 0.91 24.75 10.69
C LEU A 203 -0.41 24.83 9.90
N ASP A 204 -1.58 24.68 10.53
CA ASP A 204 -2.89 24.59 9.88
C ASP A 204 -2.99 23.49 8.82
N LEU A 205 -2.25 22.39 9.01
CA LEU A 205 -2.20 21.25 8.10
C LEU A 205 -3.02 20.05 8.56
N LEU A 206 -3.79 20.17 9.64
CA LEU A 206 -4.72 19.10 10.08
C LEU A 206 -5.79 18.85 9.02
N ASN A 207 -6.14 17.56 8.84
CA ASN A 207 -7.12 17.12 7.86
C ASN A 207 -6.81 17.49 6.40
N THR A 208 -5.54 17.72 6.07
CA THR A 208 -5.08 18.02 4.71
C THR A 208 -4.24 16.87 4.14
N PHE A 209 -4.27 16.70 2.81
CA PHE A 209 -3.38 15.76 2.12
C PHE A 209 -1.90 16.10 2.35
N THR A 210 -1.57 17.40 2.31
CA THR A 210 -0.21 17.89 2.53
C THR A 210 0.31 17.51 3.91
N GLY A 211 -0.50 17.70 4.96
CA GLY A 211 -0.14 17.32 6.32
C GLY A 211 0.16 15.83 6.44
N LEU A 212 -0.70 14.97 5.87
CA LEU A 212 -0.48 13.53 5.87
C LEU A 212 0.77 13.10 5.10
N VAL A 213 0.98 13.65 3.91
CA VAL A 213 2.17 13.35 3.09
C VAL A 213 3.46 13.76 3.81
N LEU A 214 3.49 14.93 4.44
CA LEU A 214 4.65 15.39 5.22
C LEU A 214 4.89 14.51 6.46
N ALA A 215 3.85 14.18 7.21
CA ALA A 215 3.98 13.33 8.40
C ALA A 215 4.52 11.94 8.07
N TYR A 216 3.99 11.28 7.04
CA TYR A 216 4.44 9.96 6.62
C TYR A 216 5.83 9.97 6.01
N SER A 217 6.15 10.95 5.15
CA SER A 217 7.48 11.05 4.55
C SER A 217 8.56 11.31 5.59
N GLY A 218 8.28 12.12 6.62
CA GLY A 218 9.20 12.37 7.73
C GLY A 218 9.65 11.09 8.44
N GLY A 219 8.72 10.16 8.67
CA GLY A 219 9.03 8.86 9.28
C GLY A 219 9.93 7.95 8.43
N ILE A 220 9.83 8.04 7.11
CA ILE A 220 10.55 7.17 6.17
C ILE A 220 11.98 7.67 5.91
N ILE A 221 12.22 8.99 5.94
CA ILE A 221 13.48 9.62 5.52
C ILE A 221 14.67 9.03 6.28
N SER A 222 14.59 8.90 7.58
CA SER A 222 15.70 8.44 8.43
C SER A 222 16.16 7.04 8.03
N PHE A 223 15.24 6.08 7.98
CA PHE A 223 15.54 4.69 7.61
C PHE A 223 15.96 4.57 6.14
N GLY A 224 15.20 5.21 5.23
CA GLY A 224 15.47 5.18 3.81
C GLY A 224 16.86 5.74 3.46
N THR A 225 17.28 6.83 4.11
CA THR A 225 18.61 7.41 3.93
C THR A 225 19.72 6.43 4.32
N TRP A 226 19.56 5.72 5.43
CA TRP A 226 20.52 4.70 5.87
C TRP A 226 20.64 3.54 4.88
N VAL A 227 19.52 2.99 4.44
CA VAL A 227 19.49 1.87 3.49
C VAL A 227 20.11 2.30 2.17
N TYR A 228 19.71 3.45 1.63
CA TYR A 228 20.21 3.94 0.34
C TYR A 228 21.70 4.30 0.40
N LYS A 229 22.17 4.94 1.49
CA LYS A 229 23.59 5.19 1.75
C LYS A 229 24.38 3.88 1.74
N GLY A 230 23.93 2.85 2.50
CA GLY A 230 24.59 1.56 2.56
C GLY A 230 24.69 0.89 1.19
N TYR A 231 23.62 0.95 0.40
CA TYR A 231 23.62 0.45 -0.98
C TYR A 231 24.65 1.18 -1.86
N LEU A 232 24.68 2.51 -1.82
CA LEU A 232 25.64 3.29 -2.62
C LEU A 232 27.11 3.09 -2.19
N GLU A 233 27.37 2.80 -0.92
CA GLU A 233 28.72 2.50 -0.43
C GLU A 233 29.19 1.09 -0.84
N SER A 234 28.27 0.16 -1.14
CA SER A 234 28.61 -1.18 -1.66
C SER A 234 28.98 -1.17 -3.14
N ILE A 235 28.59 -0.12 -3.89
CA ILE A 235 28.94 0.06 -5.30
C ILE A 235 30.32 0.73 -5.36
N SER A 236 31.29 0.06 -6.01
CA SER A 236 32.61 0.63 -6.25
C SER A 236 32.51 1.96 -7.00
N PRO A 237 33.21 3.02 -6.57
CA PRO A 237 33.31 4.24 -7.35
C PRO A 237 34.06 3.92 -8.66
N SER A 238 33.36 3.97 -9.77
CA SER A 238 33.95 3.91 -11.11
C SER A 238 34.66 5.23 -11.44
#